data_2ebb2a474f3a6e61890b4dc16b04814d
#
_entry.id   2ebb2a474f3a6e61890b4dc16b04814d
#
_cell.length_a   1.000
_cell.length_b   1.000
_cell.length_c   1.000
_cell.angle_alpha   90.00
_cell.angle_beta   90.00
_cell.angle_gamma   90.00
#
_symmetry.space_group_name_H-M   'P 1'
#
loop_
_entity.id
_entity.type
_entity.pdbx_description
1 polymer ?
#
loop_
_entity_poly.entity_id
_entity_poly.type
_entity_poly.pdbx_seq_one_letter_code
_entity_poly.pdbx_strand_id
1 'polypeptide(L)'
;MSEVSSATPQLLRRVSAGAVLDFMRASDAVTVTEVMEATGLTRATAISVCEDLMERGWIRELENQRAFGGYQKGRPARRFELNERAGYVLGMDIGILKATVVVSDLRGKALGRSSQPFADAEISAEERISVIDRAAMLALHSVGASPESVLAVCAGIAAPVDRNGDVLVTQHFWGLFDVGLKSALRDRRGWTVLLENDANLAALGDRWRGAAAGVDDVVVILASERLGSGVIDGGRLLHGRGGGAGELAFLDMVEGVGDTFGIAALARGWAADAVAGKARTSLRDHAEGAEAEQVFAAAAAGDAVALKILERIADRMARVIGAVATIINPELVVIGGAVANSAGVLLEPISERLTKYTVTPPRVAVSPLGDSIVTVGAVRCALDYVEKNTLDLELTAQA
;
A
#
# COMPACT_ATOMS: atom_id res chain seq x y z
N MET A 1 8.16 21.62 -31.09
CA MET A 1 9.53 21.62 -30.56
C MET A 1 9.39 21.70 -29.06
N SER A 2 9.53 20.56 -28.36
CA SER A 2 9.47 20.53 -26.89
C SER A 2 10.83 21.02 -26.37
N GLU A 3 10.81 22.07 -25.56
CA GLU A 3 11.97 22.52 -24.80
C GLU A 3 12.49 21.37 -23.95
N VAL A 4 13.65 20.87 -24.25
CA VAL A 4 14.43 20.02 -23.37
C VAL A 4 14.86 20.90 -22.20
N SER A 5 14.07 20.90 -21.12
CA SER A 5 14.46 21.52 -19.85
C SER A 5 15.77 20.85 -19.42
N SER A 6 16.89 21.59 -19.53
CA SER A 6 18.19 21.15 -19.02
C SER A 6 18.04 20.95 -17.50
N ALA A 7 18.17 19.72 -17.04
CA ALA A 7 18.13 19.40 -15.61
C ALA A 7 19.19 20.24 -14.87
N THR A 8 18.75 21.01 -13.87
CA THR A 8 19.67 21.82 -13.07
C THR A 8 20.64 20.91 -12.31
N PRO A 9 21.89 21.33 -12.04
CA PRO A 9 22.84 20.54 -11.24
C PRO A 9 22.24 20.08 -9.89
N GLN A 10 21.38 20.88 -9.30
CA GLN A 10 20.69 20.56 -8.06
C GLN A 10 19.67 19.41 -8.23
N LEU A 11 18.92 19.40 -9.33
CA LEU A 11 17.99 18.30 -9.65
C LEU A 11 18.75 16.99 -9.87
N LEU A 12 19.89 17.04 -10.61
CA LEU A 12 20.73 15.86 -10.82
C LEU A 12 21.32 15.32 -9.50
N ARG A 13 21.71 16.18 -8.57
CA ARG A 13 22.17 15.78 -7.23
C ARG A 13 21.07 15.05 -6.46
N ARG A 14 19.83 15.58 -6.46
CA ARG A 14 18.68 14.95 -5.81
C ARG A 14 18.40 13.56 -6.39
N VAL A 15 18.33 13.44 -7.71
CA VAL A 15 18.10 12.16 -8.39
C VAL A 15 19.19 11.15 -8.02
N SER A 16 20.45 11.58 -8.01
CA SER A 16 21.59 10.72 -7.65
C SER A 16 21.54 10.28 -6.19
N ALA A 17 21.21 11.17 -5.25
CA ALA A 17 21.08 10.84 -3.84
C ALA A 17 19.94 9.85 -3.60
N GLY A 18 18.77 10.07 -4.22
CA GLY A 18 17.63 9.18 -4.16
C GLY A 18 17.97 7.77 -4.70
N ALA A 19 18.63 7.68 -5.86
CA ALA A 19 19.03 6.39 -6.45
C ALA A 19 20.02 5.62 -5.56
N VAL A 20 20.96 6.32 -4.91
CA VAL A 20 21.90 5.70 -3.97
C VAL A 20 21.17 5.16 -2.74
N LEU A 21 20.25 5.93 -2.16
CA LEU A 21 19.46 5.47 -1.00
C LEU A 21 18.53 4.31 -1.33
N ASP A 22 17.89 4.34 -2.49
CA ASP A 22 17.02 3.23 -2.93
C ASP A 22 17.82 1.93 -3.08
N PHE A 23 19.00 1.99 -3.70
CA PHE A 23 19.91 0.85 -3.77
C PHE A 23 20.35 0.37 -2.38
N MET A 24 20.75 1.28 -1.48
CA MET A 24 21.18 0.92 -0.12
C MET A 24 20.05 0.36 0.74
N ARG A 25 18.78 0.71 0.46
CA ARG A 25 17.64 0.14 1.18
C ARG A 25 17.51 -1.36 0.97
N ALA A 26 17.79 -1.84 -0.22
CA ALA A 26 17.74 -3.25 -0.59
C ALA A 26 19.02 -4.02 -0.26
N SER A 27 20.07 -3.33 0.22
CA SER A 27 21.40 -3.87 0.44
C SER A 27 21.80 -3.76 1.91
N ASP A 28 22.62 -4.71 2.42
CA ASP A 28 23.13 -4.61 3.80
C ASP A 28 24.20 -3.54 3.93
N ALA A 29 25.34 -3.77 3.27
CA ALA A 29 26.42 -2.80 3.25
C ALA A 29 27.12 -2.82 1.88
N VAL A 30 27.37 -1.65 1.31
CA VAL A 30 27.83 -1.49 -0.07
C VAL A 30 29.14 -0.72 -0.16
N THR A 31 29.91 -1.01 -1.19
CA THR A 31 31.10 -0.26 -1.59
C THR A 31 30.73 0.80 -2.63
N VAL A 32 31.60 1.79 -2.84
CA VAL A 32 31.44 2.77 -3.93
C VAL A 32 31.33 2.09 -5.31
N THR A 33 32.04 0.98 -5.52
CA THR A 33 31.99 0.23 -6.78
C THR A 33 30.61 -0.36 -7.03
N GLU A 34 30.00 -0.99 -6.03
CA GLU A 34 28.63 -1.53 -6.12
C GLU A 34 27.60 -0.40 -6.33
N VAL A 35 27.77 0.74 -5.67
CA VAL A 35 26.94 1.95 -5.93
C VAL A 35 27.02 2.38 -7.38
N MET A 36 28.24 2.45 -7.96
CA MET A 36 28.45 2.81 -9.38
C MET A 36 27.76 1.83 -10.32
N GLU A 37 27.91 0.52 -10.06
CA GLU A 37 27.31 -0.54 -10.89
C GLU A 37 25.77 -0.49 -10.85
N ALA A 38 25.21 -0.27 -9.67
CA ALA A 38 23.76 -0.22 -9.49
C ALA A 38 23.12 1.07 -10.04
N THR A 39 23.80 2.22 -9.90
CA THR A 39 23.20 3.52 -10.21
C THR A 39 23.67 4.12 -11.55
N GLY A 40 24.73 3.57 -12.17
CA GLY A 40 25.36 4.13 -13.37
C GLY A 40 26.15 5.44 -13.13
N LEU A 41 26.34 5.85 -11.87
CA LEU A 41 27.07 7.06 -11.53
C LEU A 41 28.58 6.90 -11.79
N THR A 42 29.24 8.00 -12.17
CA THR A 42 30.71 8.00 -12.22
C THR A 42 31.30 7.87 -10.82
N ARG A 43 32.56 7.39 -10.71
CA ARG A 43 33.25 7.22 -9.42
C ARG A 43 33.28 8.50 -8.60
N ALA A 44 33.59 9.64 -9.24
CA ALA A 44 33.64 10.92 -8.56
C ALA A 44 32.28 11.34 -8.02
N THR A 45 31.22 11.14 -8.80
CA THR A 45 29.85 11.44 -8.40
C THR A 45 29.39 10.51 -7.27
N ALA A 46 29.64 9.20 -7.37
CA ALA A 46 29.26 8.24 -6.33
C ALA A 46 29.94 8.54 -4.99
N ILE A 47 31.25 8.86 -5.00
CA ILE A 47 31.96 9.27 -3.78
C ILE A 47 31.35 10.54 -3.19
N SER A 48 31.16 11.60 -4.01
CA SER A 48 30.59 12.86 -3.53
C SER A 48 29.19 12.71 -2.95
N VAL A 49 28.34 11.87 -3.57
CA VAL A 49 26.99 11.60 -3.06
C VAL A 49 27.05 10.83 -1.75
N CYS A 50 27.88 9.79 -1.64
CA CYS A 50 28.03 9.04 -0.38
C CYS A 50 28.55 9.93 0.75
N GLU A 51 29.50 10.84 0.47
CA GLU A 51 30.01 11.77 1.48
C GLU A 51 28.94 12.78 1.92
N ASP A 52 28.17 13.37 1.00
CA ASP A 52 27.05 14.28 1.33
C ASP A 52 25.95 13.55 2.14
N LEU A 53 25.60 12.31 1.78
CA LEU A 53 24.64 11.50 2.52
C LEU A 53 25.15 11.12 3.93
N MET A 54 26.44 10.86 4.06
CA MET A 54 27.06 10.54 5.34
C MET A 54 27.12 11.78 6.26
N GLU A 55 27.52 12.94 5.74
CA GLU A 55 27.54 14.22 6.48
C GLU A 55 26.13 14.58 7.00
N ARG A 56 25.09 14.24 6.23
CA ARG A 56 23.68 14.44 6.60
C ARG A 56 23.12 13.35 7.51
N GLY A 57 23.86 12.28 7.78
CA GLY A 57 23.44 11.19 8.66
C GLY A 57 22.55 10.11 8.04
N TRP A 58 22.31 10.17 6.71
CA TRP A 58 21.51 9.15 6.00
C TRP A 58 22.18 7.80 5.91
N ILE A 59 23.50 7.79 5.81
CA ILE A 59 24.34 6.58 5.74
C ILE A 59 25.47 6.69 6.75
N ARG A 60 26.05 5.55 7.08
CA ARG A 60 27.25 5.49 7.94
C ARG A 60 28.32 4.64 7.29
N GLU A 61 29.59 4.98 7.51
CA GLU A 61 30.73 4.18 7.12
C GLU A 61 30.95 3.08 8.16
N LEU A 62 31.09 1.85 7.68
CA LEU A 62 31.42 0.72 8.55
C LEU A 62 32.92 0.68 8.84
N GLU A 63 33.28 0.45 10.11
CA GLU A 63 34.66 0.24 10.49
C GLU A 63 35.25 -0.96 9.74
N ASN A 64 36.49 -0.80 9.25
CA ASN A 64 37.19 -1.84 8.50
C ASN A 64 37.37 -3.10 9.34
N GLN A 65 36.83 -4.23 8.91
CA GLN A 65 36.98 -5.55 9.55
C GLN A 65 38.42 -6.12 9.46
N ARG A 66 39.46 -5.30 9.47
CA ARG A 66 40.85 -5.81 9.60
C ARG A 66 41.14 -6.51 10.93
N ALA A 67 40.22 -6.43 11.89
CA ALA A 67 40.35 -7.17 13.17
C ALA A 67 40.12 -8.68 13.04
N PHE A 68 39.61 -9.16 11.90
CA PHE A 68 39.32 -10.60 11.68
C PHE A 68 40.05 -11.17 10.45
N GLY A 69 41.38 -11.17 10.44
CA GLY A 69 42.24 -12.20 9.85
C GLY A 69 42.23 -12.41 8.31
N GLY A 70 41.87 -11.48 7.48
CA GLY A 70 41.92 -11.63 6.01
C GLY A 70 43.00 -10.75 5.35
N TYR A 71 44.15 -11.35 4.96
CA TYR A 71 45.23 -10.67 4.22
C TYR A 71 44.83 -10.44 2.76
N GLN A 72 44.30 -9.26 2.41
CA GLN A 72 44.28 -8.77 1.02
C GLN A 72 45.19 -7.56 0.85
N LYS A 73 46.05 -7.60 -0.19
CA LYS A 73 47.01 -6.56 -0.53
C LYS A 73 46.29 -5.32 -1.09
N GLY A 74 46.24 -4.22 -0.33
CA GLY A 74 45.63 -2.96 -0.73
C GLY A 74 44.86 -2.27 0.43
N ARG A 75 44.54 -0.96 0.24
CA ARG A 75 43.64 -0.27 1.18
C ARG A 75 42.24 -0.85 1.02
N PRO A 76 41.60 -1.36 2.10
CA PRO A 76 40.25 -1.89 2.02
C PRO A 76 39.30 -0.86 1.42
N ALA A 77 38.34 -1.30 0.59
CA ALA A 77 37.31 -0.43 0.07
C ALA A 77 36.44 0.09 1.23
N ARG A 78 36.13 1.36 1.24
CA ARG A 78 35.16 1.95 2.18
C ARG A 78 33.81 1.28 1.93
N ARG A 79 33.13 0.89 3.00
CA ARG A 79 31.79 0.30 2.98
C ARG A 79 30.82 1.21 3.70
N PHE A 80 29.67 1.39 3.13
CA PHE A 80 28.61 2.22 3.66
C PHE A 80 27.36 1.39 3.89
N GLU A 81 26.58 1.72 4.90
CA GLU A 81 25.26 1.16 5.12
C GLU A 81 24.24 2.28 5.36
N LEU A 82 23.00 2.00 5.03
CA LEU A 82 21.88 2.88 5.33
C LEU A 82 21.73 3.01 6.85
N ASN A 83 21.64 4.24 7.34
CA ASN A 83 21.24 4.48 8.72
C ASN A 83 19.70 4.34 8.82
N GLU A 84 19.25 3.11 8.94
CA GLU A 84 17.82 2.75 8.85
C GLU A 84 16.93 3.45 9.88
N ARG A 85 17.53 3.91 10.99
CA ARG A 85 16.83 4.59 12.09
C ARG A 85 17.13 6.09 12.14
N ALA A 86 17.74 6.68 11.11
CA ALA A 86 17.95 8.12 11.06
C ALA A 86 16.65 8.93 11.08
N GLY A 87 15.55 8.31 10.74
CA GLY A 87 14.20 8.84 10.82
C GLY A 87 13.18 7.73 10.58
N TYR A 88 11.90 8.08 10.69
CA TYR A 88 10.79 7.15 10.50
C TYR A 88 9.79 7.68 9.47
N VAL A 89 9.04 6.77 8.88
CA VAL A 89 7.86 7.11 8.09
C VAL A 89 6.61 6.48 8.70
N LEU A 90 5.47 7.13 8.52
CA LEU A 90 4.18 6.58 8.93
C LEU A 90 3.36 6.20 7.70
N GLY A 91 2.91 4.96 7.68
CA GLY A 91 1.88 4.49 6.76
C GLY A 91 0.55 4.37 7.49
N MET A 92 -0.49 5.00 6.96
CA MET A 92 -1.82 5.00 7.56
C MET A 92 -2.84 4.38 6.61
N ASP A 93 -3.74 3.58 7.15
CA ASP A 93 -4.96 3.10 6.51
C ASP A 93 -6.16 3.64 7.28
N ILE A 94 -6.90 4.54 6.66
CA ILE A 94 -8.04 5.24 7.27
C ILE A 94 -9.32 4.73 6.62
N GLY A 95 -9.85 3.67 7.21
CA GLY A 95 -11.15 3.13 6.83
C GLY A 95 -12.31 3.91 7.39
N ILE A 96 -13.52 3.38 7.17
CA ILE A 96 -14.76 4.02 7.64
C ILE A 96 -14.94 3.90 9.16
N LEU A 97 -14.52 2.76 9.77
CA LEU A 97 -14.75 2.45 11.18
C LEU A 97 -13.48 2.45 12.03
N LYS A 98 -12.29 2.55 11.43
CA LYS A 98 -11.01 2.53 12.16
C LYS A 98 -9.91 3.21 11.38
N ALA A 99 -8.91 3.71 12.11
CA ALA A 99 -7.63 4.11 11.56
C ALA A 99 -6.53 3.15 12.03
N THR A 100 -5.70 2.67 11.12
CA THR A 100 -4.52 1.87 11.42
C THR A 100 -3.28 2.63 11.00
N VAL A 101 -2.30 2.74 11.89
CA VAL A 101 -1.02 3.43 11.66
C VAL A 101 0.13 2.46 11.89
N VAL A 102 1.07 2.46 10.98
CA VAL A 102 2.32 1.69 11.05
C VAL A 102 3.49 2.65 11.04
N VAL A 103 4.40 2.50 12.01
CA VAL A 103 5.71 3.16 12.02
C VAL A 103 6.71 2.24 11.32
N SER A 104 7.45 2.78 10.38
CA SER A 104 8.48 2.06 9.65
C SER A 104 9.82 2.78 9.70
N ASP A 105 10.91 2.01 9.73
CA ASP A 105 12.25 2.51 9.48
C ASP A 105 12.45 2.86 7.99
N LEU A 106 13.64 3.37 7.65
CA LEU A 106 13.98 3.76 6.28
C LEU A 106 14.21 2.57 5.33
N ARG A 107 14.29 1.33 5.84
CA ARG A 107 14.25 0.11 5.02
C ARG A 107 12.84 -0.36 4.72
N GLY A 108 11.84 0.27 5.31
CA GLY A 108 10.45 -0.13 5.19
C GLY A 108 10.07 -1.32 6.08
N LYS A 109 10.85 -1.60 7.12
CA LYS A 109 10.50 -2.59 8.13
C LYS A 109 9.49 -1.96 9.10
N ALA A 110 8.33 -2.58 9.23
CA ALA A 110 7.36 -2.19 10.23
C ALA A 110 7.92 -2.45 11.65
N LEU A 111 7.96 -1.42 12.45
CA LEU A 111 8.50 -1.45 13.82
C LEU A 111 7.39 -1.40 14.87
N GLY A 112 6.33 -0.62 14.62
CA GLY A 112 5.19 -0.48 15.51
C GLY A 112 3.89 -0.30 14.74
N ARG A 113 2.79 -0.71 15.37
CA ARG A 113 1.43 -0.60 14.79
C ARG A 113 0.45 -0.19 15.88
N SER A 114 -0.50 0.67 15.53
CA SER A 114 -1.67 0.97 16.34
C SER A 114 -2.92 1.00 15.47
N SER A 115 -4.01 0.44 15.97
CA SER A 115 -5.31 0.52 15.31
C SER A 115 -6.32 1.05 16.30
N GLN A 116 -7.05 2.09 15.94
CA GLN A 116 -8.02 2.75 16.78
C GLN A 116 -9.38 2.81 16.11
N PRO A 117 -10.45 2.32 16.73
CA PRO A 117 -11.78 2.41 16.17
C PRO A 117 -12.30 3.85 16.21
N PHE A 118 -13.14 4.19 15.24
CA PHE A 118 -14.03 5.33 15.32
C PHE A 118 -15.32 4.92 16.06
N ALA A 119 -15.95 5.85 16.75
CA ALA A 119 -17.20 5.57 17.46
C ALA A 119 -18.35 5.26 16.50
N ASP A 120 -18.36 5.92 15.34
CA ASP A 120 -19.31 5.74 14.25
C ASP A 120 -18.67 6.10 12.91
N ALA A 121 -19.31 5.75 11.80
CA ALA A 121 -18.91 6.13 10.46
C ALA A 121 -19.01 7.65 10.20
N GLU A 122 -20.00 8.31 10.81
CA GLU A 122 -20.33 9.73 10.60
C GLU A 122 -19.87 10.67 11.73
N ILE A 123 -18.79 10.30 12.45
CA ILE A 123 -18.19 11.20 13.46
C ILE A 123 -17.69 12.49 12.82
N SER A 124 -17.57 13.54 13.63
CA SER A 124 -17.06 14.83 13.17
C SER A 124 -15.63 14.73 12.62
N ALA A 125 -15.26 15.65 11.73
CA ALA A 125 -13.90 15.74 11.17
C ALA A 125 -12.85 15.88 12.31
N GLU A 126 -13.12 16.73 13.32
CA GLU A 126 -12.21 16.94 14.43
C GLU A 126 -12.01 15.68 15.29
N GLU A 127 -13.07 14.93 15.53
CA GLU A 127 -12.99 13.67 16.27
C GLU A 127 -12.24 12.61 15.47
N ARG A 128 -12.50 12.50 14.14
CA ARG A 128 -11.79 11.58 13.25
C ARG A 128 -10.28 11.88 13.25
N ILE A 129 -9.90 13.16 13.08
CA ILE A 129 -8.51 13.60 13.14
C ILE A 129 -7.88 13.28 14.50
N SER A 130 -8.61 13.49 15.59
CA SER A 130 -8.11 13.23 16.95
C SER A 130 -7.84 11.73 17.19
N VAL A 131 -8.67 10.84 16.65
CA VAL A 131 -8.46 9.38 16.72
C VAL A 131 -7.25 8.98 15.88
N ILE A 132 -7.10 9.54 14.66
CA ILE A 132 -5.96 9.28 13.77
C ILE A 132 -4.66 9.74 14.42
N ASP A 133 -4.62 10.96 14.96
CA ASP A 133 -3.46 11.51 15.67
C ASP A 133 -3.08 10.63 16.88
N ARG A 134 -4.06 10.21 17.68
CA ARG A 134 -3.85 9.28 18.80
C ARG A 134 -3.28 7.95 18.34
N ALA A 135 -3.78 7.37 17.25
CA ALA A 135 -3.26 6.13 16.70
C ALA A 135 -1.79 6.28 16.29
N ALA A 136 -1.43 7.42 15.67
CA ALA A 136 -0.05 7.72 15.29
C ALA A 136 0.86 7.85 16.51
N MET A 137 0.42 8.59 17.53
CA MET A 137 1.20 8.75 18.78
C MET A 137 1.40 7.43 19.52
N LEU A 138 0.39 6.57 19.57
CA LEU A 138 0.50 5.24 20.18
C LEU A 138 1.49 4.35 19.42
N ALA A 139 1.45 4.38 18.07
CA ALA A 139 2.39 3.64 17.24
C ALA A 139 3.83 4.12 17.46
N LEU A 140 4.09 5.42 17.46
CA LEU A 140 5.41 6.02 17.73
C LEU A 140 5.90 5.66 19.13
N HIS A 141 5.06 5.82 20.15
CA HIS A 141 5.41 5.49 21.52
C HIS A 141 5.82 4.01 21.69
N SER A 142 5.15 3.09 20.97
CA SER A 142 5.45 1.65 21.05
C SER A 142 6.86 1.29 20.61
N VAL A 143 7.54 2.17 19.84
CA VAL A 143 8.90 1.99 19.33
C VAL A 143 9.89 3.00 19.93
N GLY A 144 9.48 3.81 20.88
CA GLY A 144 10.31 4.84 21.49
C GLY A 144 10.70 5.98 20.55
N ALA A 145 9.94 6.19 19.45
CA ALA A 145 10.21 7.25 18.49
C ALA A 145 9.50 8.56 18.88
N SER A 146 10.18 9.68 18.66
CA SER A 146 9.58 11.01 18.87
C SER A 146 8.83 11.49 17.62
N PRO A 147 7.79 12.32 17.74
CA PRO A 147 7.07 12.88 16.59
C PRO A 147 7.96 13.66 15.61
N GLU A 148 9.00 14.31 16.12
CA GLU A 148 9.94 15.12 15.35
C GLU A 148 10.86 14.26 14.46
N SER A 149 10.97 12.97 14.75
CA SER A 149 11.74 12.02 13.93
C SER A 149 10.97 11.47 12.72
N VAL A 150 9.70 11.86 12.55
CA VAL A 150 8.86 11.47 11.42
C VAL A 150 9.19 12.34 10.21
N LEU A 151 9.71 11.74 9.15
CA LEU A 151 10.12 12.43 7.93
C LEU A 151 8.97 12.63 6.95
N ALA A 152 8.07 11.67 6.88
CA ALA A 152 6.88 11.74 6.04
C ALA A 152 5.76 10.81 6.55
N VAL A 153 4.54 11.19 6.23
CA VAL A 153 3.33 10.40 6.46
C VAL A 153 2.64 10.19 5.13
N CYS A 154 2.20 8.96 4.83
CA CYS A 154 1.25 8.71 3.76
C CYS A 154 0.00 8.06 4.34
N ALA A 155 -1.17 8.62 4.03
CA ALA A 155 -2.45 8.14 4.51
C ALA A 155 -3.33 7.68 3.34
N GLY A 156 -3.77 6.42 3.40
CA GLY A 156 -4.74 5.82 2.49
C GLY A 156 -6.16 6.07 2.97
N ILE A 157 -7.02 6.49 2.06
CA ILE A 157 -8.45 6.71 2.30
C ILE A 157 -9.29 6.03 1.23
N ALA A 158 -10.50 5.62 1.57
CA ALA A 158 -11.44 4.99 0.63
C ALA A 158 -12.19 6.03 -0.23
N ALA A 159 -11.44 6.94 -0.86
CA ALA A 159 -11.95 7.95 -1.78
C ALA A 159 -10.92 8.25 -2.88
N PRO A 160 -11.34 8.67 -4.08
CA PRO A 160 -10.41 9.13 -5.11
C PRO A 160 -9.65 10.37 -4.64
N VAL A 161 -8.34 10.36 -4.87
CA VAL A 161 -7.42 11.44 -4.51
C VAL A 161 -6.67 11.87 -5.76
N ASP A 162 -6.68 13.16 -6.07
CA ASP A 162 -5.96 13.68 -7.23
C ASP A 162 -4.44 13.79 -6.97
N ARG A 163 -3.68 14.16 -8.00
CA ARG A 163 -2.21 14.30 -7.91
C ARG A 163 -1.72 15.40 -6.96
N ASN A 164 -2.62 16.31 -6.53
CA ASN A 164 -2.33 17.34 -5.53
C ASN A 164 -2.61 16.83 -4.11
N GLY A 165 -3.21 15.64 -4.01
CA GLY A 165 -3.67 15.06 -2.76
C GLY A 165 -4.98 15.71 -2.28
N ASP A 166 -5.83 16.15 -3.19
CA ASP A 166 -7.18 16.66 -2.90
C ASP A 166 -8.20 15.54 -3.14
N VAL A 167 -9.17 15.43 -2.22
CA VAL A 167 -10.22 14.41 -2.28
C VAL A 167 -11.28 14.82 -3.30
N LEU A 168 -11.62 13.92 -4.22
CA LEU A 168 -12.71 14.12 -5.16
C LEU A 168 -14.05 13.79 -4.50
N VAL A 169 -14.79 14.80 -4.03
CA VAL A 169 -16.07 14.63 -3.35
C VAL A 169 -17.22 14.75 -4.36
N THR A 170 -17.63 13.63 -4.95
CA THR A 170 -18.82 13.56 -5.83
C THR A 170 -19.94 12.70 -5.24
N GLN A 171 -19.68 12.01 -4.14
CA GLN A 171 -20.61 11.17 -3.40
C GLN A 171 -20.47 11.40 -1.90
N HIS A 172 -21.58 11.23 -1.17
CA HIS A 172 -21.61 11.40 0.29
C HIS A 172 -20.54 10.52 1.00
N PHE A 173 -20.41 9.27 0.60
CA PHE A 173 -19.42 8.34 1.17
C PHE A 173 -17.98 8.88 1.08
N TRP A 174 -17.58 9.46 -0.05
CA TRP A 174 -16.24 10.02 -0.21
C TRP A 174 -16.03 11.29 0.63
N GLY A 175 -17.10 12.06 0.86
CA GLY A 175 -17.08 13.24 1.72
C GLY A 175 -16.72 12.93 3.18
N LEU A 176 -16.94 11.70 3.66
CA LEU A 176 -16.56 11.27 5.01
C LEU A 176 -15.02 11.26 5.21
N PHE A 177 -14.25 11.26 4.14
CA PHE A 177 -12.79 11.28 4.16
C PHE A 177 -12.18 12.65 3.92
N ASP A 178 -12.97 13.63 3.44
CA ASP A 178 -12.52 15.02 3.22
C ASP A 178 -12.59 15.83 4.53
N VAL A 179 -11.73 15.45 5.47
CA VAL A 179 -11.70 16.03 6.82
C VAL A 179 -10.55 17.03 7.02
N GLY A 180 -9.82 17.40 5.97
CA GLY A 180 -8.67 18.29 6.08
C GLY A 180 -7.47 17.68 6.80
N LEU A 181 -7.29 16.35 6.71
CA LEU A 181 -6.27 15.60 7.43
C LEU A 181 -4.84 16.13 7.21
N LYS A 182 -4.49 16.49 5.96
CA LYS A 182 -3.15 17.02 5.61
C LYS A 182 -2.81 18.27 6.43
N SER A 183 -3.69 19.25 6.43
CA SER A 183 -3.50 20.51 7.19
C SER A 183 -3.49 20.26 8.68
N ALA A 184 -4.42 19.45 9.18
CA ALA A 184 -4.55 19.19 10.60
C ALA A 184 -3.30 18.53 11.21
N LEU A 185 -2.74 17.50 10.58
CA LEU A 185 -1.54 16.82 11.07
C LEU A 185 -0.28 17.68 10.87
N ARG A 186 -0.20 18.47 9.77
CA ARG A 186 0.86 19.45 9.61
C ARG A 186 0.83 20.50 10.74
N ASP A 187 -0.33 21.06 11.03
CA ASP A 187 -0.46 22.14 12.03
C ASP A 187 -0.25 21.62 13.45
N ARG A 188 -0.62 20.36 13.74
CA ARG A 188 -0.43 19.73 15.05
C ARG A 188 0.98 19.20 15.30
N ARG A 189 1.65 18.68 14.26
CA ARG A 189 2.86 17.87 14.39
C ARG A 189 4.02 18.34 13.51
N GLY A 190 3.82 19.27 12.60
CA GLY A 190 4.80 19.69 11.61
C GLY A 190 5.05 18.66 10.50
N TRP A 191 4.24 17.61 10.40
CA TRP A 191 4.48 16.52 9.46
C TRP A 191 4.16 16.88 8.02
N THR A 192 4.97 16.39 7.10
CA THR A 192 4.59 16.30 5.68
C THR A 192 3.65 15.12 5.49
N VAL A 193 2.42 15.40 5.07
CA VAL A 193 1.37 14.39 4.90
C VAL A 193 1.00 14.28 3.43
N LEU A 194 1.14 13.07 2.89
CA LEU A 194 0.66 12.65 1.59
C LEU A 194 -0.70 11.96 1.79
N LEU A 195 -1.63 12.24 0.89
CA LEU A 195 -2.92 11.57 0.88
C LEU A 195 -3.06 10.83 -0.45
N GLU A 196 -3.53 9.58 -0.39
CA GLU A 196 -3.71 8.73 -1.57
C GLU A 196 -4.94 7.83 -1.39
N ASN A 197 -5.49 7.34 -2.50
CA ASN A 197 -6.54 6.34 -2.47
C ASN A 197 -6.01 5.00 -1.91
N ASP A 198 -6.80 4.32 -1.08
CA ASP A 198 -6.43 3.06 -0.41
C ASP A 198 -6.11 1.93 -1.41
N ALA A 199 -6.88 1.80 -2.49
CA ALA A 199 -6.62 0.78 -3.51
C ALA A 199 -5.37 1.09 -4.34
N ASN A 200 -5.06 2.36 -4.58
CA ASN A 200 -3.79 2.77 -5.17
C ASN A 200 -2.61 2.38 -4.28
N LEU A 201 -2.71 2.62 -2.97
CA LEU A 201 -1.70 2.17 -2.02
C LEU A 201 -1.62 0.65 -1.96
N ALA A 202 -2.74 -0.06 -2.02
CA ALA A 202 -2.74 -1.52 -2.09
C ALA A 202 -1.95 -2.02 -3.31
N ALA A 203 -2.10 -1.37 -4.47
CA ALA A 203 -1.34 -1.70 -5.66
C ALA A 203 0.16 -1.45 -5.49
N LEU A 204 0.55 -0.33 -4.90
CA LEU A 204 1.94 -0.03 -4.58
C LEU A 204 2.53 -1.04 -3.58
N GLY A 205 1.77 -1.38 -2.54
CA GLY A 205 2.18 -2.33 -1.51
C GLY A 205 2.38 -3.74 -2.05
N ASP A 206 1.44 -4.22 -2.86
CA ASP A 206 1.50 -5.55 -3.44
C ASP A 206 2.62 -5.67 -4.47
N ARG A 207 2.82 -4.64 -5.32
CA ARG A 207 3.95 -4.59 -6.24
C ARG A 207 5.29 -4.53 -5.52
N TRP A 208 5.35 -3.92 -4.34
CA TRP A 208 6.59 -3.85 -3.57
C TRP A 208 6.92 -5.15 -2.84
N ARG A 209 5.94 -5.78 -2.17
CA ARG A 209 6.18 -6.93 -1.26
C ARG A 209 5.11 -8.02 -1.33
N GLY A 210 4.26 -8.00 -2.35
CA GLY A 210 3.16 -8.95 -2.51
C GLY A 210 3.31 -9.86 -3.71
N ALA A 211 2.18 -10.36 -4.18
CA ALA A 211 2.07 -11.25 -5.33
C ALA A 211 2.45 -10.58 -6.67
N ALA A 212 2.34 -9.26 -6.74
CA ALA A 212 2.68 -8.45 -7.91
C ALA A 212 4.15 -8.00 -7.95
N ALA A 213 5.02 -8.51 -7.06
CA ALA A 213 6.42 -8.14 -7.08
C ALA A 213 7.09 -8.51 -8.42
N GLY A 214 7.69 -7.50 -9.08
CA GLY A 214 8.35 -7.66 -10.37
C GLY A 214 7.42 -7.71 -11.58
N VAL A 215 6.10 -7.48 -11.42
CA VAL A 215 5.13 -7.40 -12.52
C VAL A 215 4.82 -5.92 -12.79
N ASP A 216 4.85 -5.54 -14.08
CA ASP A 216 4.68 -4.13 -14.47
C ASP A 216 3.24 -3.75 -14.83
N ASP A 217 2.41 -4.70 -15.26
CA ASP A 217 1.03 -4.48 -15.66
C ASP A 217 0.07 -5.24 -14.75
N VAL A 218 -0.40 -4.54 -13.72
CA VAL A 218 -1.15 -5.14 -12.60
C VAL A 218 -2.40 -4.34 -12.27
N VAL A 219 -3.46 -5.04 -11.93
CA VAL A 219 -4.60 -4.45 -11.22
C VAL A 219 -4.73 -5.13 -9.86
N VAL A 220 -4.72 -4.35 -8.79
CA VAL A 220 -5.01 -4.85 -7.45
C VAL A 220 -6.42 -4.44 -7.09
N ILE A 221 -7.26 -5.41 -6.73
CA ILE A 221 -8.65 -5.19 -6.30
C ILE A 221 -8.73 -5.39 -4.79
N LEU A 222 -8.99 -4.34 -4.04
CA LEU A 222 -9.45 -4.45 -2.66
C LEU A 222 -10.90 -4.94 -2.68
N ALA A 223 -11.16 -6.07 -2.02
CA ALA A 223 -12.44 -6.76 -2.16
C ALA A 223 -13.10 -7.11 -0.83
N SER A 224 -12.81 -6.41 0.27
CA SER A 224 -13.42 -6.71 1.58
C SER A 224 -14.87 -6.21 1.66
N GLU A 225 -15.12 -4.99 2.12
CA GLU A 225 -16.47 -4.43 2.26
C GLU A 225 -16.98 -3.84 0.94
N ARG A 226 -16.15 -3.08 0.26
CA ARG A 226 -16.41 -2.51 -1.07
C ARG A 226 -15.29 -2.90 -2.02
N LEU A 227 -15.60 -2.84 -3.33
CA LEU A 227 -14.60 -2.99 -4.36
C LEU A 227 -13.92 -1.64 -4.61
N GLY A 228 -12.60 -1.64 -4.51
CA GLY A 228 -11.74 -0.57 -5.00
C GLY A 228 -10.62 -1.18 -5.84
N SER A 229 -10.06 -0.46 -6.81
CA SER A 229 -8.89 -0.97 -7.52
C SER A 229 -7.82 0.09 -7.76
N GLY A 230 -6.57 -0.35 -7.68
CA GLY A 230 -5.40 0.39 -8.10
C GLY A 230 -4.79 -0.25 -9.34
N VAL A 231 -4.41 0.55 -10.30
CA VAL A 231 -3.88 0.11 -11.60
C VAL A 231 -2.41 0.52 -11.73
N ILE A 232 -1.57 -0.43 -12.07
CA ILE A 232 -0.17 -0.20 -12.46
C ILE A 232 -0.03 -0.58 -13.92
N ASP A 233 0.51 0.34 -14.72
CA ASP A 233 0.77 0.21 -16.15
C ASP A 233 2.23 0.60 -16.42
N GLY A 234 2.99 -0.30 -17.06
CA GLY A 234 4.43 -0.12 -17.29
C GLY A 234 5.20 0.20 -15.99
N GLY A 235 4.84 -0.44 -14.88
CA GLY A 235 5.47 -0.24 -13.58
C GLY A 235 5.11 1.05 -12.84
N ARG A 236 4.13 1.82 -13.33
CA ARG A 236 3.73 3.11 -12.75
C ARG A 236 2.26 3.10 -12.35
N LEU A 237 1.99 3.66 -11.18
CA LEU A 237 0.61 3.84 -10.70
C LEU A 237 -0.14 4.81 -11.62
N LEU A 238 -1.32 4.39 -12.08
CA LEU A 238 -2.19 5.15 -12.94
C LEU A 238 -3.21 5.94 -12.09
N HIS A 239 -3.07 7.27 -12.06
CA HIS A 239 -4.01 8.12 -11.30
C HIS A 239 -5.20 8.62 -12.15
N GLY A 240 -5.03 8.71 -13.47
CA GLY A 240 -5.98 9.42 -14.33
C GLY A 240 -5.96 10.93 -14.09
N ARG A 241 -6.95 11.65 -14.65
CA ARG A 241 -7.02 13.12 -14.57
C ARG A 241 -7.36 13.63 -13.16
N GLY A 242 -8.29 12.97 -12.48
CA GLY A 242 -8.82 13.40 -11.18
C GLY A 242 -8.66 12.32 -10.09
N GLY A 243 -7.66 11.45 -10.19
CA GLY A 243 -7.47 10.37 -9.23
C GLY A 243 -8.44 9.19 -9.38
N GLY A 244 -9.30 9.19 -10.40
CA GLY A 244 -10.35 8.17 -10.57
C GLY A 244 -9.97 6.99 -11.48
N ALA A 245 -8.69 6.81 -11.84
CA ALA A 245 -8.28 5.60 -12.57
C ALA A 245 -8.46 4.37 -11.65
N GLY A 246 -9.10 3.34 -12.18
CA GLY A 246 -9.40 2.14 -11.39
C GLY A 246 -10.64 2.27 -10.50
N GLU A 247 -11.36 3.40 -10.51
CA GLU A 247 -12.58 3.56 -9.71
C GLU A 247 -13.70 2.59 -10.17
N LEU A 248 -14.13 1.75 -9.27
CA LEU A 248 -15.13 0.71 -9.53
C LEU A 248 -16.55 1.08 -9.06
N ALA A 249 -16.79 2.35 -8.68
CA ALA A 249 -18.05 2.80 -8.09
C ALA A 249 -19.28 2.58 -9.00
N PHE A 250 -19.07 2.44 -10.33
CA PHE A 250 -20.13 2.30 -11.33
C PHE A 250 -20.18 0.90 -11.97
N LEU A 251 -19.60 -0.10 -11.36
CA LEU A 251 -19.66 -1.49 -11.85
C LEU A 251 -21.08 -2.11 -11.72
N ASP A 252 -21.99 -1.49 -11.02
CA ASP A 252 -23.43 -1.82 -11.02
C ASP A 252 -24.04 -1.76 -12.43
N MET A 253 -23.43 -1.00 -13.36
CA MET A 253 -23.80 -0.99 -14.78
C MET A 253 -23.39 -2.27 -15.53
N VAL A 254 -22.51 -3.10 -14.96
CA VAL A 254 -22.09 -4.37 -15.55
C VAL A 254 -23.11 -5.47 -15.20
N GLU A 255 -23.66 -6.11 -16.22
CA GLU A 255 -24.67 -7.16 -16.05
C GLU A 255 -24.15 -8.28 -15.12
N GLY A 256 -24.95 -8.59 -14.07
CA GLY A 256 -24.65 -9.63 -13.10
C GLY A 256 -23.64 -9.20 -12.01
N VAL A 257 -23.26 -7.93 -11.94
CA VAL A 257 -22.47 -7.36 -10.83
C VAL A 257 -23.38 -6.74 -9.77
N GLY A 258 -24.31 -5.88 -10.13
CA GLY A 258 -25.41 -5.37 -9.31
C GLY A 258 -25.08 -4.22 -8.37
N ASP A 259 -23.91 -4.22 -7.73
CA ASP A 259 -23.47 -3.23 -6.77
C ASP A 259 -21.94 -3.19 -6.66
N THR A 260 -21.40 -2.41 -5.73
CA THR A 260 -19.96 -2.29 -5.47
C THR A 260 -19.51 -3.00 -4.18
N PHE A 261 -20.35 -3.88 -3.62
CA PHE A 261 -19.97 -4.63 -2.43
C PHE A 261 -18.84 -5.62 -2.73
N GLY A 262 -17.91 -5.71 -1.78
CA GLY A 262 -16.78 -6.63 -1.82
C GLY A 262 -17.18 -8.05 -1.38
N ILE A 263 -16.24 -8.96 -1.42
CA ILE A 263 -16.42 -10.38 -1.11
C ILE A 263 -16.93 -10.57 0.32
N ALA A 264 -16.40 -9.82 1.30
CA ALA A 264 -16.80 -9.98 2.69
C ALA A 264 -18.26 -9.54 2.92
N ALA A 265 -18.62 -8.36 2.39
CA ALA A 265 -19.98 -7.85 2.49
C ALA A 265 -21.00 -8.77 1.80
N LEU A 266 -20.66 -9.30 0.62
CA LEU A 266 -21.54 -10.23 -0.11
C LEU A 266 -21.70 -11.57 0.61
N ALA A 267 -20.60 -12.14 1.12
CA ALA A 267 -20.65 -13.39 1.87
C ALA A 267 -21.56 -13.26 3.08
N ARG A 268 -21.39 -12.20 3.86
CA ARG A 268 -22.21 -11.89 5.04
C ARG A 268 -23.67 -11.63 4.67
N GLY A 269 -23.93 -10.77 3.67
CA GLY A 269 -25.29 -10.43 3.25
C GLY A 269 -26.07 -11.65 2.73
N TRP A 270 -25.47 -12.44 1.84
CA TRP A 270 -26.15 -13.62 1.28
C TRP A 270 -26.29 -14.76 2.30
N ALA A 271 -25.40 -14.85 3.28
CA ALA A 271 -25.59 -15.76 4.41
C ALA A 271 -26.79 -15.35 5.26
N ALA A 272 -26.92 -14.06 5.58
CA ALA A 272 -28.06 -13.53 6.31
C ALA A 272 -29.39 -13.77 5.57
N ASP A 273 -29.42 -13.52 4.25
CA ASP A 273 -30.60 -13.81 3.40
C ASP A 273 -30.99 -15.29 3.43
N ALA A 274 -30.00 -16.18 3.32
CA ALA A 274 -30.25 -17.63 3.35
C ALA A 274 -30.79 -18.08 4.72
N VAL A 275 -30.28 -17.56 5.81
CA VAL A 275 -30.75 -17.83 7.16
C VAL A 275 -32.18 -17.30 7.35
N ALA A 276 -32.48 -16.07 6.92
CA ALA A 276 -33.83 -15.49 6.94
C ALA A 276 -34.82 -16.29 6.09
N GLY A 277 -34.38 -16.78 4.93
CA GLY A 277 -35.12 -17.66 4.02
C GLY A 277 -35.31 -19.11 4.55
N LYS A 278 -34.92 -19.40 5.80
CA LYS A 278 -35.02 -20.71 6.44
C LYS A 278 -34.26 -21.83 5.72
N ALA A 279 -33.19 -21.52 4.98
CA ALA A 279 -32.31 -22.52 4.38
C ALA A 279 -31.69 -23.46 5.43
N ARG A 280 -31.52 -24.73 5.12
CA ARG A 280 -30.81 -25.67 6.00
C ARG A 280 -29.31 -25.47 5.83
N THR A 281 -28.68 -24.81 6.82
CA THR A 281 -27.27 -24.44 6.79
C THR A 281 -26.73 -24.31 8.21
N SER A 282 -25.45 -24.62 8.39
CA SER A 282 -24.68 -24.39 9.64
C SER A 282 -24.48 -22.90 9.96
N LEU A 283 -24.67 -22.02 8.98
CA LEU A 283 -24.53 -20.55 9.19
C LEU A 283 -25.56 -19.99 10.19
N ARG A 284 -26.64 -20.75 10.50
CA ARG A 284 -27.61 -20.39 11.54
C ARG A 284 -27.07 -20.43 12.96
N ASP A 285 -25.97 -21.14 13.18
CA ASP A 285 -25.41 -21.34 14.51
C ASP A 285 -24.69 -20.08 15.02
N HIS A 286 -24.57 -19.04 14.16
CA HIS A 286 -23.98 -17.75 14.49
C HIS A 286 -25.05 -16.74 14.90
N ALA A 287 -25.17 -16.49 16.23
CA ALA A 287 -26.28 -15.72 16.83
C ALA A 287 -26.34 -14.25 16.34
N GLU A 288 -25.20 -13.64 16.03
CA GLU A 288 -25.07 -12.26 15.53
C GLU A 288 -25.00 -12.17 14.00
N GLY A 289 -25.17 -13.29 13.28
CA GLY A 289 -24.95 -13.43 11.86
C GLY A 289 -23.58 -14.02 11.54
N ALA A 290 -23.47 -14.67 10.37
CA ALA A 290 -22.20 -15.26 9.94
C ALA A 290 -21.35 -14.20 9.23
N GLU A 291 -20.14 -13.96 9.73
CA GLU A 291 -19.13 -13.16 9.04
C GLU A 291 -18.53 -13.92 7.84
N ALA A 292 -17.78 -13.23 6.98
CA ALA A 292 -17.22 -13.82 5.77
C ALA A 292 -16.38 -15.07 6.06
N GLU A 293 -15.51 -15.03 7.07
CA GLU A 293 -14.64 -16.14 7.45
C GLU A 293 -15.45 -17.40 7.83
N GLN A 294 -16.58 -17.21 8.48
CA GLN A 294 -17.48 -18.30 8.85
C GLN A 294 -18.20 -18.90 7.64
N VAL A 295 -18.55 -18.07 6.63
CA VAL A 295 -19.08 -18.56 5.36
C VAL A 295 -18.04 -19.40 4.61
N PHE A 296 -16.80 -18.95 4.54
CA PHE A 296 -15.69 -19.70 3.94
C PHE A 296 -15.44 -21.03 4.70
N ALA A 297 -15.43 -20.98 6.02
CA ALA A 297 -15.25 -22.17 6.85
C ALA A 297 -16.42 -23.20 6.67
N ALA A 298 -17.65 -22.73 6.62
CA ALA A 298 -18.81 -23.57 6.36
C ALA A 298 -18.75 -24.22 4.97
N ALA A 299 -18.33 -23.47 3.94
CA ALA A 299 -18.13 -24.02 2.60
C ALA A 299 -17.03 -25.10 2.59
N ALA A 300 -15.91 -24.87 3.28
CA ALA A 300 -14.86 -25.87 3.43
C ALA A 300 -15.33 -27.13 4.17
N ALA A 301 -16.30 -27.00 5.07
CA ALA A 301 -16.96 -28.11 5.75
C ALA A 301 -18.08 -28.80 4.92
N GLY A 302 -18.32 -28.34 3.67
CA GLY A 302 -19.29 -28.94 2.75
C GLY A 302 -20.75 -28.42 2.90
N ASP A 303 -20.94 -27.28 3.58
CA ASP A 303 -22.27 -26.65 3.66
C ASP A 303 -22.74 -26.21 2.27
N ALA A 304 -23.83 -26.77 1.80
CA ALA A 304 -24.34 -26.55 0.44
C ALA A 304 -24.77 -25.09 0.17
N VAL A 305 -25.22 -24.38 1.21
CA VAL A 305 -25.58 -22.96 1.10
C VAL A 305 -24.34 -22.11 0.98
N ALA A 306 -23.35 -22.33 1.83
CA ALA A 306 -22.07 -21.61 1.79
C ALA A 306 -21.33 -21.85 0.46
N LEU A 307 -21.30 -23.09 -0.06
CA LEU A 307 -20.74 -23.40 -1.38
C LEU A 307 -21.42 -22.60 -2.50
N LYS A 308 -22.76 -22.51 -2.52
CA LYS A 308 -23.50 -21.69 -3.50
C LYS A 308 -23.19 -20.21 -3.38
N ILE A 309 -22.97 -19.71 -2.17
CA ILE A 309 -22.54 -18.33 -1.95
C ILE A 309 -21.16 -18.09 -2.60
N LEU A 310 -20.19 -18.99 -2.37
CA LEU A 310 -18.85 -18.85 -2.97
C LEU A 310 -18.88 -18.98 -4.50
N GLU A 311 -19.71 -19.87 -5.07
CA GLU A 311 -19.89 -19.97 -6.52
C GLU A 311 -20.42 -18.66 -7.13
N ARG A 312 -21.40 -18.04 -6.46
CA ARG A 312 -21.98 -16.77 -6.89
C ARG A 312 -20.98 -15.62 -6.77
N ILE A 313 -20.16 -15.59 -5.69
CA ILE A 313 -19.06 -14.63 -5.55
C ILE A 313 -18.04 -14.81 -6.67
N ALA A 314 -17.65 -16.05 -6.98
CA ALA A 314 -16.67 -16.33 -8.04
C ALA A 314 -17.17 -15.88 -9.42
N ASP A 315 -18.45 -16.10 -9.75
CA ASP A 315 -19.03 -15.63 -11.02
C ASP A 315 -19.02 -14.09 -11.10
N ARG A 316 -19.42 -13.43 -10.02
CA ARG A 316 -19.41 -11.96 -9.94
C ARG A 316 -18.00 -11.38 -10.07
N MET A 317 -17.03 -11.94 -9.35
CA MET A 317 -15.64 -11.50 -9.45
C MET A 317 -15.07 -11.75 -10.85
N ALA A 318 -15.39 -12.85 -11.50
CA ALA A 318 -14.99 -13.10 -12.88
C ALA A 318 -15.53 -12.05 -13.86
N ARG A 319 -16.78 -11.56 -13.66
CA ARG A 319 -17.34 -10.47 -14.47
C ARG A 319 -16.61 -9.15 -14.23
N VAL A 320 -16.35 -8.80 -12.97
CA VAL A 320 -15.57 -7.59 -12.60
C VAL A 320 -14.18 -7.65 -13.22
N ILE A 321 -13.46 -8.75 -13.02
CA ILE A 321 -12.10 -8.93 -13.55
C ILE A 321 -12.12 -8.95 -15.08
N GLY A 322 -13.13 -9.58 -15.72
CA GLY A 322 -13.28 -9.60 -17.16
C GLY A 322 -13.50 -8.21 -17.75
N ALA A 323 -14.31 -7.37 -17.10
CA ALA A 323 -14.51 -5.97 -17.51
C ALA A 323 -13.21 -5.15 -17.39
N VAL A 324 -12.51 -5.27 -16.26
CA VAL A 324 -11.21 -4.62 -16.04
C VAL A 324 -10.16 -5.12 -17.05
N ALA A 325 -10.09 -6.42 -17.27
CA ALA A 325 -9.14 -7.03 -18.21
C ALA A 325 -9.37 -6.56 -19.65
N THR A 326 -10.63 -6.34 -20.04
CA THR A 326 -10.96 -5.84 -21.38
C THR A 326 -10.48 -4.41 -21.61
N ILE A 327 -10.44 -3.58 -20.58
CA ILE A 327 -10.07 -2.16 -20.69
C ILE A 327 -8.58 -1.94 -20.45
N ILE A 328 -8.00 -2.59 -19.45
CA ILE A 328 -6.63 -2.37 -18.98
C ILE A 328 -5.66 -3.39 -19.57
N ASN A 329 -6.12 -4.62 -19.85
CA ASN A 329 -5.30 -5.75 -20.32
C ASN A 329 -4.07 -6.06 -19.43
N PRO A 330 -4.26 -6.22 -18.11
CA PRO A 330 -3.15 -6.47 -17.18
C PRO A 330 -2.60 -7.89 -17.35
N GLU A 331 -1.33 -8.11 -17.00
CA GLU A 331 -0.75 -9.45 -16.87
C GLU A 331 -1.33 -10.19 -15.65
N LEU A 332 -1.54 -9.45 -14.56
CA LEU A 332 -1.94 -10.00 -13.27
C LEU A 332 -3.05 -9.17 -12.64
N VAL A 333 -4.07 -9.84 -12.09
CA VAL A 333 -5.04 -9.26 -11.17
C VAL A 333 -4.84 -9.86 -9.79
N VAL A 334 -4.67 -9.01 -8.77
CA VAL A 334 -4.50 -9.45 -7.38
C VAL A 334 -5.73 -9.10 -6.57
N ILE A 335 -6.30 -10.07 -5.86
CA ILE A 335 -7.36 -9.86 -4.87
C ILE A 335 -6.71 -9.58 -3.52
N GLY A 336 -6.94 -8.40 -2.96
CA GLY A 336 -6.35 -7.90 -1.73
C GLY A 336 -7.36 -7.51 -0.66
N GLY A 337 -6.84 -7.08 0.49
CA GLY A 337 -7.61 -6.71 1.68
C GLY A 337 -7.75 -7.85 2.67
N ALA A 338 -8.45 -7.63 3.77
CA ALA A 338 -8.59 -8.59 4.87
C ALA A 338 -9.15 -9.96 4.41
N VAL A 339 -10.04 -9.97 3.41
CA VAL A 339 -10.64 -11.18 2.85
C VAL A 339 -9.63 -12.05 2.09
N ALA A 340 -8.48 -11.54 1.71
CA ALA A 340 -7.48 -12.25 0.91
C ALA A 340 -7.08 -13.60 1.53
N ASN A 341 -6.95 -13.67 2.85
CA ASN A 341 -6.60 -14.90 3.56
C ASN A 341 -7.56 -16.07 3.29
N SER A 342 -8.84 -15.79 3.03
CA SER A 342 -9.88 -16.79 2.75
C SER A 342 -10.19 -16.91 1.25
N ALA A 343 -9.84 -15.92 0.44
CA ALA A 343 -10.22 -15.83 -0.97
C ALA A 343 -9.47 -16.83 -1.89
N GLY A 344 -8.45 -17.53 -1.39
CA GLY A 344 -7.68 -18.50 -2.18
C GLY A 344 -8.54 -19.58 -2.85
N VAL A 345 -9.60 -20.02 -2.20
CA VAL A 345 -10.55 -21.03 -2.73
C VAL A 345 -11.37 -20.52 -3.93
N LEU A 346 -11.41 -19.20 -4.16
CA LEU A 346 -12.12 -18.59 -5.28
C LEU A 346 -11.26 -18.51 -6.55
N LEU A 347 -9.93 -18.69 -6.48
CA LEU A 347 -9.01 -18.46 -7.61
C LEU A 347 -9.31 -19.37 -8.79
N GLU A 348 -9.43 -20.68 -8.57
CA GLU A 348 -9.75 -21.64 -9.62
C GLU A 348 -11.14 -21.39 -10.21
N PRO A 349 -12.23 -21.28 -9.41
CA PRO A 349 -13.55 -20.94 -9.93
C PRO A 349 -13.63 -19.61 -10.68
N ILE A 350 -12.88 -18.58 -10.29
CA ILE A 350 -12.78 -17.31 -11.01
C ILE A 350 -12.08 -17.51 -12.34
N SER A 351 -10.91 -18.17 -12.35
CA SER A 351 -10.08 -18.37 -13.55
C SER A 351 -10.84 -19.16 -14.63
N GLU A 352 -11.56 -20.21 -14.25
CA GLU A 352 -12.41 -20.96 -15.16
C GLU A 352 -13.51 -20.11 -15.81
N ARG A 353 -14.15 -19.24 -15.02
CA ARG A 353 -15.23 -18.38 -15.48
C ARG A 353 -14.76 -17.21 -16.34
N LEU A 354 -13.53 -16.73 -16.11
CA LEU A 354 -12.95 -15.61 -16.86
C LEU A 354 -12.92 -15.87 -18.37
N THR A 355 -12.69 -17.10 -18.80
CA THR A 355 -12.68 -17.48 -20.22
C THR A 355 -14.00 -17.19 -20.95
N LYS A 356 -15.10 -16.96 -20.22
CA LYS A 356 -16.40 -16.55 -20.76
C LYS A 356 -16.48 -15.05 -21.01
N TYR A 357 -15.67 -14.25 -20.35
CA TYR A 357 -15.77 -12.79 -20.30
C TYR A 357 -14.62 -12.06 -21.00
N THR A 358 -13.51 -12.74 -21.23
CA THR A 358 -12.36 -12.18 -21.96
C THR A 358 -11.62 -13.23 -22.75
N VAL A 359 -11.08 -12.84 -23.89
CA VAL A 359 -10.24 -13.71 -24.77
C VAL A 359 -8.79 -13.78 -24.30
N THR A 360 -8.37 -12.84 -23.47
CA THR A 360 -7.02 -12.77 -22.87
C THR A 360 -7.16 -12.69 -21.34
N PRO A 361 -7.51 -13.82 -20.67
CA PRO A 361 -7.68 -13.80 -19.22
C PRO A 361 -6.33 -13.50 -18.53
N PRO A 362 -6.28 -12.53 -17.61
CA PRO A 362 -5.10 -12.30 -16.78
C PRO A 362 -4.89 -13.45 -15.80
N ARG A 363 -3.68 -13.60 -15.30
CA ARG A 363 -3.47 -14.42 -14.11
C ARG A 363 -4.22 -13.79 -12.92
N VAL A 364 -4.77 -14.61 -12.04
CA VAL A 364 -5.43 -14.13 -10.81
C VAL A 364 -4.68 -14.68 -9.61
N ALA A 365 -4.37 -13.84 -8.65
CA ALA A 365 -3.70 -14.21 -7.41
C ALA A 365 -4.37 -13.55 -6.20
N VAL A 366 -4.02 -14.02 -5.02
CA VAL A 366 -4.39 -13.37 -3.74
C VAL A 366 -3.16 -12.70 -3.18
N SER A 367 -3.33 -11.51 -2.61
CA SER A 367 -2.25 -10.83 -1.92
C SER A 367 -1.85 -11.58 -0.63
N PRO A 368 -0.55 -11.83 -0.42
CA PRO A 368 -0.07 -12.38 0.85
C PRO A 368 -0.06 -11.35 1.99
N LEU A 369 -0.34 -10.07 1.71
CA LEU A 369 -0.26 -8.97 2.67
C LEU A 369 -1.53 -8.83 3.54
N GLY A 370 -2.64 -9.47 3.15
CA GLY A 370 -3.89 -9.46 3.92
C GLY A 370 -4.37 -8.04 4.24
N ASP A 371 -4.66 -7.79 5.52
CA ASP A 371 -5.13 -6.49 6.04
C ASP A 371 -4.04 -5.41 6.08
N SER A 372 -2.78 -5.76 5.88
CA SER A 372 -1.68 -4.80 5.88
C SER A 372 -1.36 -4.19 4.51
N ILE A 373 -2.03 -4.64 3.45
CA ILE A 373 -1.72 -4.26 2.06
C ILE A 373 -1.70 -2.74 1.85
N VAL A 374 -2.68 -2.01 2.40
CA VAL A 374 -2.77 -0.54 2.31
C VAL A 374 -1.65 0.13 3.11
N THR A 375 -1.39 -0.30 4.35
CA THR A 375 -0.33 0.29 5.18
C THR A 375 1.06 0.02 4.62
N VAL A 376 1.29 -1.13 3.98
CA VAL A 376 2.55 -1.44 3.28
C VAL A 376 2.74 -0.49 2.10
N GLY A 377 1.71 -0.25 1.31
CA GLY A 377 1.75 0.73 0.22
C GLY A 377 1.93 2.16 0.70
N ALA A 378 1.28 2.53 1.82
CA ALA A 378 1.43 3.85 2.42
C ALA A 378 2.87 4.08 2.92
N VAL A 379 3.49 3.05 3.54
CA VAL A 379 4.92 3.09 3.88
C VAL A 379 5.78 3.28 2.63
N ARG A 380 5.52 2.53 1.54
CA ARG A 380 6.27 2.69 0.28
C ARG A 380 6.12 4.10 -0.28
N CYS A 381 4.90 4.64 -0.33
CA CYS A 381 4.61 6.00 -0.80
C CYS A 381 5.37 7.06 0.04
N ALA A 382 5.37 6.93 1.37
CA ALA A 382 6.10 7.82 2.25
C ALA A 382 7.62 7.71 2.06
N LEU A 383 8.17 6.50 1.86
CA LEU A 383 9.58 6.28 1.52
C LEU A 383 9.95 6.89 0.17
N ASP A 384 9.09 6.78 -0.85
CA ASP A 384 9.30 7.42 -2.16
C ASP A 384 9.42 8.94 -2.03
N TYR A 385 8.62 9.53 -1.14
CA TYR A 385 8.72 10.96 -0.84
C TYR A 385 10.06 11.29 -0.19
N VAL A 386 10.49 10.51 0.81
CA VAL A 386 11.79 10.69 1.48
C VAL A 386 12.95 10.59 0.48
N GLU A 387 12.94 9.60 -0.40
CA GLU A 387 13.97 9.43 -1.44
C GLU A 387 14.08 10.62 -2.38
N LYS A 388 12.93 11.11 -2.86
CA LYS A 388 12.87 12.26 -3.78
C LYS A 388 13.31 13.57 -3.12
N ASN A 389 13.19 13.68 -1.79
CA ASN A 389 13.43 14.90 -1.04
C ASN A 389 14.60 14.78 -0.04
N THR A 390 15.44 13.75 -0.16
CA THR A 390 16.53 13.42 0.79
C THR A 390 17.43 14.63 1.12
N LEU A 391 17.76 15.45 0.14
CA LEU A 391 18.66 16.60 0.35
C LEU A 391 17.97 17.82 0.97
N ASP A 392 16.63 17.83 1.04
CA ASP A 392 15.84 18.91 1.63
C ASP A 392 15.33 18.54 3.04
N LEU A 393 15.35 17.25 3.39
CA LEU A 393 14.92 16.77 4.70
C LEU A 393 16.07 16.88 5.70
N GLU A 394 15.77 17.40 6.89
CA GLU A 394 16.69 17.43 8.02
C GLU A 394 16.40 16.24 8.94
N LEU A 395 17.45 15.49 9.26
CA LEU A 395 17.35 14.40 10.23
C LEU A 395 17.48 14.99 11.63
N THR A 396 16.54 14.67 12.50
CA THR A 396 16.61 15.03 13.91
C THR A 396 17.69 14.17 14.56
N ALA A 397 18.70 14.78 15.16
CA ALA A 397 19.73 14.05 15.89
C ALA A 397 19.04 13.17 16.97
N GLN A 398 19.22 11.85 16.87
CA GLN A 398 18.79 10.94 17.92
C GLN A 398 19.68 11.19 19.15
N ALA A 399 19.08 11.56 20.28
CA ALA A 399 19.76 11.77 21.56
C ALA A 399 20.27 10.45 22.16
#